data_77f71ddac5abd85aca9a6404097452ed
#
_entry.id   77f71ddac5abd85aca9a6404097452ed
#
_cell.length_a   1.000
_cell.length_b   1.000
_cell.length_c   1.000
_cell.angle_alpha   90.00
_cell.angle_beta   90.00
_cell.angle_gamma   90.00
#
_symmetry.space_group_name_H-M   'P 1'
#
loop_
_entity.id
_entity.type
_entity.pdbx_description
1 polymer ?
#
loop_
_entity_poly.entity_id
_entity_poly.type
_entity_poly.pdbx_seq_one_letter_code
_entity_poly.pdbx_strand_id
1 'polypeptide(L)'
;MLALFSLPFSYGGFACGPFKTDYKIEFDGRAQAISGMPHAVCDAYQETARFDLEYNGEVGHSSRRGRIHDEKRNTGLITMGIEVATVNNEMLCDMEAMEALAWRINQRMGKRYRNRVDARRKKQEALFNTLRACFGLKPA
;
A
#
# COMPACT_ATOMS: atom_id res chain seq x y z
N MET A 1 0.12 -2.78 -9.10
CA MET A 1 0.62 -2.40 -7.76
C MET A 1 1.09 -3.59 -6.95
N LEU A 2 0.24 -4.50 -6.56
CA LEU A 2 0.60 -5.61 -5.64
C LEU A 2 1.73 -6.50 -6.13
N ALA A 3 1.85 -6.76 -7.43
CA ALA A 3 2.96 -7.54 -7.97
C ALA A 3 4.33 -6.92 -7.64
N LEU A 4 4.46 -5.60 -7.76
CA LEU A 4 5.70 -4.89 -7.43
C LEU A 4 6.08 -5.06 -5.95
N PHE A 5 5.10 -4.93 -5.05
CA PHE A 5 5.34 -5.08 -3.61
C PHE A 5 5.55 -6.53 -3.18
N SER A 6 4.87 -7.49 -3.80
CA SER A 6 4.84 -8.89 -3.35
C SER A 6 5.97 -9.73 -3.90
N LEU A 7 6.42 -9.49 -5.13
CA LEU A 7 7.45 -10.29 -5.76
C LEU A 7 8.79 -10.21 -5.01
N PRO A 8 9.55 -11.31 -4.97
CA PRO A 8 10.88 -11.32 -4.38
C PRO A 8 11.85 -10.37 -5.07
N PHE A 9 12.90 -9.97 -4.38
CA PHE A 9 13.98 -9.14 -4.94
C PHE A 9 14.65 -9.75 -6.18
N SER A 10 14.68 -11.08 -6.26
CA SER A 10 15.23 -11.81 -7.43
C SER A 10 14.48 -11.50 -8.73
N TYR A 11 13.20 -11.13 -8.64
CA TYR A 11 12.34 -10.74 -9.77
C TYR A 11 12.17 -9.22 -9.91
N GLY A 12 12.85 -8.45 -9.08
CA GLY A 12 12.73 -6.98 -9.08
C GLY A 12 11.59 -6.43 -8.20
N GLY A 13 10.92 -7.28 -7.42
CA GLY A 13 9.92 -6.85 -6.45
C GLY A 13 10.53 -6.36 -5.14
N PHE A 14 9.68 -5.89 -4.24
CA PHE A 14 10.08 -5.37 -2.94
C PHE A 14 9.97 -6.35 -1.77
N ALA A 15 9.53 -7.57 -2.04
CA ALA A 15 9.40 -8.66 -1.04
C ALA A 15 8.58 -8.28 0.20
N CYS A 16 7.53 -7.48 0.03
CA CYS A 16 6.63 -7.06 1.11
C CYS A 16 5.45 -8.02 1.34
N GLY A 17 5.25 -9.00 0.45
CA GLY A 17 4.13 -9.95 0.54
C GLY A 17 4.26 -10.96 1.68
N PRO A 18 3.23 -11.80 1.85
CA PRO A 18 1.97 -11.76 1.11
C PRO A 18 1.01 -10.67 1.58
N PHE A 19 0.11 -10.23 0.70
CA PHE A 19 -1.01 -9.36 1.04
C PHE A 19 -2.33 -10.13 0.99
N LYS A 20 -3.23 -9.80 1.90
CA LYS A 20 -4.63 -10.25 1.88
C LYS A 20 -5.47 -9.16 1.22
N THR A 21 -6.16 -9.47 0.12
CA THR A 21 -7.03 -8.53 -0.58
C THR A 21 -8.45 -8.59 -0.02
N ASP A 22 -9.16 -7.46 -0.08
CA ASP A 22 -10.53 -7.32 0.42
C ASP A 22 -10.67 -7.86 1.86
N TYR A 23 -9.68 -7.56 2.69
CA TYR A 23 -9.56 -8.15 4.01
C TYR A 23 -10.32 -7.34 5.06
N LYS A 24 -11.28 -7.98 5.71
CA LYS A 24 -12.11 -7.38 6.75
C LYS A 24 -11.38 -7.35 8.10
N ILE A 25 -11.28 -6.16 8.67
CA ILE A 25 -10.78 -5.91 10.02
C ILE A 25 -11.95 -5.55 10.93
N GLU A 26 -12.26 -6.39 11.90
CA GLU A 26 -13.25 -6.07 12.95
C GLU A 26 -12.65 -5.05 13.91
N PHE A 27 -13.37 -3.97 14.17
CA PHE A 27 -12.93 -2.92 15.07
C PHE A 27 -13.21 -3.29 16.54
N ASP A 28 -12.24 -3.01 17.40
CA ASP A 28 -12.46 -3.06 18.84
C ASP A 28 -13.34 -1.89 19.33
N GLY A 29 -13.68 -1.88 20.61
CA GLY A 29 -14.59 -0.88 21.18
C GLY A 29 -14.07 0.56 21.01
N ARG A 30 -12.75 0.79 21.04
CA ARG A 30 -12.16 2.11 20.85
C ARG A 30 -12.23 2.57 19.39
N ALA A 31 -11.87 1.67 18.47
CA ALA A 31 -11.93 1.94 17.05
C ALA A 31 -13.37 2.18 16.59
N GLN A 32 -14.34 1.42 17.13
CA GLN A 32 -15.77 1.65 16.86
C GLN A 32 -16.24 3.00 17.39
N ALA A 33 -15.84 3.38 18.60
CA ALA A 33 -16.24 4.64 19.22
C ALA A 33 -15.74 5.84 18.41
N ILE A 34 -14.51 5.80 17.91
CA ILE A 34 -13.89 6.92 17.19
C ILE A 34 -14.32 6.98 15.72
N SER A 35 -14.54 5.83 15.08
CA SER A 35 -14.92 5.76 13.67
C SER A 35 -16.42 5.77 13.42
N GLY A 36 -17.21 5.34 14.41
CA GLY A 36 -18.64 5.07 14.24
C GLY A 36 -18.94 3.87 13.34
N MET A 37 -17.95 2.98 13.11
CA MET A 37 -18.03 1.85 12.20
C MET A 37 -17.68 0.56 12.94
N PRO A 38 -18.34 -0.59 12.61
CA PRO A 38 -18.04 -1.88 13.26
C PRO A 38 -16.78 -2.55 12.69
N HIS A 39 -16.39 -2.23 11.47
CA HIS A 39 -15.26 -2.83 10.77
C HIS A 39 -14.78 -1.95 9.62
N ALA A 40 -13.62 -2.30 9.06
CA ALA A 40 -13.13 -1.79 7.79
C ALA A 40 -12.78 -2.94 6.84
N VAL A 41 -12.81 -2.68 5.55
CA VAL A 41 -12.29 -3.60 4.53
C VAL A 41 -11.04 -2.94 3.92
N CYS A 42 -9.93 -3.66 3.98
CA CYS A 42 -8.63 -3.22 3.46
C CYS A 42 -8.44 -3.73 2.03
N ASP A 43 -7.99 -2.89 1.10
CA ASP A 43 -7.72 -3.30 -0.28
C ASP A 43 -6.59 -4.33 -0.34
N ALA A 44 -5.49 -4.05 0.35
CA ALA A 44 -4.34 -4.93 0.42
C ALA A 44 -3.68 -4.87 1.81
N TYR A 45 -4.03 -5.81 2.66
CA TYR A 45 -3.56 -5.88 4.03
C TYR A 45 -2.33 -6.76 4.17
N GLN A 46 -1.25 -6.19 4.71
CA GLN A 46 -0.06 -6.92 5.12
C GLN A 46 -0.10 -7.17 6.63
N GLU A 47 -0.35 -8.42 6.99
CA GLU A 47 -0.66 -8.80 8.39
C GLU A 47 0.52 -8.60 9.35
N THR A 48 1.72 -9.02 8.96
CA THR A 48 2.93 -8.88 9.80
C THR A 48 3.29 -7.42 10.04
N ALA A 49 3.20 -6.59 9.01
CA ALA A 49 3.45 -5.15 9.10
C ALA A 49 2.30 -4.41 9.79
N ARG A 50 1.10 -5.00 9.87
CA ARG A 50 -0.15 -4.30 10.22
C ARG A 50 -0.29 -3.04 9.36
N PHE A 51 -0.31 -3.25 8.05
CA PHE A 51 -0.27 -2.19 7.06
C PHE A 51 -1.35 -2.41 6.01
N ASP A 52 -2.15 -1.40 5.75
CA ASP A 52 -3.15 -1.39 4.68
C ASP A 52 -2.67 -0.51 3.53
N LEU A 53 -2.55 -1.10 2.36
CA LEU A 53 -2.17 -0.43 1.13
C LEU A 53 -3.40 -0.26 0.26
N GLU A 54 -3.94 0.94 0.24
CA GLU A 54 -5.13 1.32 -0.52
C GLU A 54 -4.77 1.83 -1.91
N TYR A 55 -5.63 1.59 -2.88
CA TYR A 55 -5.47 2.15 -4.21
C TYR A 55 -6.61 3.10 -4.56
N ASN A 56 -6.26 4.33 -4.88
CA ASN A 56 -7.21 5.33 -5.37
C ASN A 56 -6.82 5.77 -6.78
N GLY A 57 -7.47 5.17 -7.77
CA GLY A 57 -7.23 5.49 -9.20
C GLY A 57 -7.91 6.77 -9.69
N GLU A 58 -8.83 7.33 -8.91
CA GLU A 58 -9.58 8.53 -9.30
C GLU A 58 -8.99 9.80 -8.68
N VAL A 59 -8.49 10.68 -9.54
CA VAL A 59 -8.11 12.03 -9.13
C VAL A 59 -9.37 12.90 -9.13
N GLY A 60 -9.88 13.22 -7.96
CA GLY A 60 -10.60 14.49 -7.79
C GLY A 60 -12.12 14.48 -7.67
N HIS A 61 -12.85 13.37 -7.55
CA HIS A 61 -14.31 13.39 -7.47
C HIS A 61 -14.94 12.66 -6.27
N SER A 62 -14.21 12.43 -5.19
CA SER A 62 -14.86 11.93 -3.99
C SER A 62 -15.80 13.00 -3.40
N SER A 63 -17.07 12.63 -3.17
CA SER A 63 -18.01 13.51 -2.49
C SER A 63 -17.50 13.85 -1.09
N ARG A 64 -17.96 14.99 -0.51
CA ARG A 64 -17.63 15.36 0.88
C ARG A 64 -17.97 14.22 1.86
N ARG A 65 -19.09 13.51 1.65
CA ARG A 65 -19.50 12.36 2.47
C ARG A 65 -18.53 11.18 2.33
N GLY A 66 -18.07 10.91 1.11
CA GLY A 66 -17.08 9.86 0.86
C GLY A 66 -15.77 10.13 1.59
N ARG A 67 -15.25 11.36 1.54
CA ARG A 67 -14.02 11.74 2.26
C ARG A 67 -14.17 11.59 3.78
N ILE A 68 -15.30 12.04 4.35
CA ILE A 68 -15.55 11.88 5.80
C ILE A 68 -15.63 10.41 6.19
N HIS A 69 -16.24 9.57 5.36
CA HIS A 69 -16.30 8.13 5.58
C HIS A 69 -14.90 7.50 5.58
N ASP A 70 -14.08 7.85 4.59
CA ASP A 70 -12.71 7.35 4.47
C ASP A 70 -11.82 7.80 5.62
N GLU A 71 -11.94 9.07 6.05
CA GLU A 71 -11.23 9.60 7.21
C GLU A 71 -11.60 8.85 8.51
N LYS A 72 -12.88 8.58 8.73
CA LYS A 72 -13.37 7.82 9.88
C LYS A 72 -12.86 6.39 9.86
N ARG A 73 -12.94 5.73 8.70
CA ARG A 73 -12.42 4.38 8.47
C ARG A 73 -10.92 4.32 8.80
N ASN A 74 -10.15 5.23 8.24
CA ASN A 74 -8.70 5.29 8.46
C ASN A 74 -8.36 5.57 9.92
N THR A 75 -9.11 6.45 10.58
CA THR A 75 -8.93 6.71 12.01
C THR A 75 -9.19 5.46 12.86
N GLY A 76 -10.20 4.66 12.51
CA GLY A 76 -10.48 3.38 13.15
C GLY A 76 -9.31 2.39 12.99
N LEU A 77 -8.79 2.25 11.77
CA LEU A 77 -7.63 1.38 11.48
C LEU A 77 -6.38 1.83 12.25
N ILE A 78 -6.08 3.12 12.25
CA ILE A 78 -4.93 3.69 12.97
C ILE A 78 -5.07 3.47 14.48
N THR A 79 -6.27 3.60 15.02
CA THR A 79 -6.57 3.32 16.44
C THR A 79 -6.25 1.87 16.80
N MET A 80 -6.42 0.95 15.87
CA MET A 80 -6.04 -0.47 16.03
C MET A 80 -4.55 -0.74 15.74
N GLY A 81 -3.74 0.28 15.51
CA GLY A 81 -2.31 0.15 15.22
C GLY A 81 -2.00 -0.29 13.79
N ILE A 82 -2.96 -0.12 12.87
CA ILE A 82 -2.78 -0.41 11.45
C ILE A 82 -2.44 0.89 10.73
N GLU A 83 -1.31 0.91 10.06
CA GLU A 83 -0.93 2.03 9.20
C GLU A 83 -1.63 1.93 7.85
N VAL A 84 -2.12 3.05 7.35
CA VAL A 84 -2.81 3.12 6.05
C VAL A 84 -2.03 4.02 5.12
N ALA A 85 -1.74 3.55 3.92
CA ALA A 85 -1.20 4.37 2.85
C ALA A 85 -2.04 4.23 1.59
N THR A 86 -2.39 5.36 1.00
CA THR A 86 -3.14 5.40 -0.26
C THR A 86 -2.19 5.69 -1.41
N VAL A 87 -2.20 4.81 -2.41
CA VAL A 87 -1.44 4.95 -3.64
C VAL A 87 -2.38 5.40 -4.75
N ASN A 88 -2.01 6.45 -5.45
CA ASN A 88 -2.71 6.94 -6.62
C ASN A 88 -1.90 6.68 -7.91
N ASN A 89 -2.47 7.04 -9.05
CA ASN A 89 -1.82 6.86 -10.35
C ASN A 89 -0.49 7.61 -10.49
N GLU A 90 -0.38 8.78 -9.88
CA GLU A 90 0.85 9.58 -9.91
C GLU A 90 1.97 8.87 -9.15
N MET A 91 1.68 8.39 -7.95
CA MET A 91 2.64 7.61 -7.14
C MET A 91 3.05 6.31 -7.83
N LEU A 92 2.12 5.63 -8.53
CA LEU A 92 2.44 4.44 -9.32
C LEU A 92 3.44 4.70 -10.46
N CYS A 93 3.58 5.94 -10.89
CA CYS A 93 4.55 6.35 -11.88
C CYS A 93 5.89 6.80 -11.28
N ASP A 94 5.97 6.89 -9.96
CA ASP A 94 7.14 7.34 -9.22
C ASP A 94 7.82 6.16 -8.50
N MET A 95 8.96 5.74 -9.04
CA MET A 95 9.72 4.62 -8.46
C MET A 95 10.23 4.93 -7.05
N GLU A 96 10.61 6.18 -6.77
CA GLU A 96 11.10 6.58 -5.45
C GLU A 96 9.98 6.53 -4.40
N ALA A 97 8.76 6.95 -4.78
CA ALA A 97 7.61 6.85 -3.91
C ALA A 97 7.26 5.39 -3.61
N MET A 98 7.29 4.51 -4.61
CA MET A 98 7.05 3.08 -4.41
C MET A 98 8.11 2.43 -3.53
N GLU A 99 9.37 2.78 -3.72
CA GLU A 99 10.48 2.31 -2.92
C GLU A 99 10.38 2.78 -1.45
N ALA A 100 10.00 4.02 -1.22
CA ALA A 100 9.78 4.57 0.12
C ALA A 100 8.66 3.82 0.86
N LEU A 101 7.55 3.52 0.18
CA LEU A 101 6.49 2.70 0.76
C LEU A 101 6.97 1.27 1.08
N ALA A 102 7.69 0.65 0.17
CA ALA A 102 8.25 -0.69 0.38
C ALA A 102 9.20 -0.71 1.57
N TRP A 103 10.05 0.31 1.70
CA TRP A 103 10.91 0.48 2.86
C TRP A 103 10.09 0.56 4.15
N ARG A 104 9.02 1.34 4.16
CA ARG A 104 8.14 1.50 5.32
C ARG A 104 7.47 0.19 5.72
N ILE A 105 6.92 -0.55 4.76
CA ILE A 105 6.29 -1.84 5.01
C ILE A 105 7.31 -2.85 5.55
N ASN A 106 8.48 -2.97 4.93
CA ASN A 106 9.54 -3.86 5.38
C ASN A 106 10.05 -3.52 6.79
N GLN A 107 10.14 -2.23 7.11
CA GLN A 107 10.49 -1.76 8.45
C GLN A 107 9.49 -2.24 9.50
N ARG A 108 8.20 -2.12 9.20
CA ARG A 108 7.13 -2.60 10.09
C ARG A 108 7.09 -4.13 10.21
N MET A 109 7.58 -4.85 9.18
CA MET A 109 7.76 -6.31 9.24
C MET A 109 9.00 -6.73 10.04
N GLY A 110 9.80 -5.80 10.55
CA GLY A 110 11.07 -6.08 11.22
C GLY A 110 12.19 -6.50 10.26
N LYS A 111 12.03 -6.29 8.96
CA LYS A 111 13.03 -6.63 7.95
C LYS A 111 13.95 -5.44 7.67
N ARG A 112 15.25 -5.72 7.48
CA ARG A 112 16.19 -4.71 6.97
C ARG A 112 16.04 -4.61 5.46
N TYR A 113 15.48 -3.51 4.98
CA TYR A 113 15.46 -3.18 3.57
C TYR A 113 16.80 -2.55 3.17
N ARG A 114 17.59 -3.29 2.38
CA ARG A 114 18.85 -2.78 1.82
C ARG A 114 18.73 -2.70 0.30
N ASN A 115 18.46 -1.51 -0.18
CA ASN A 115 18.39 -1.22 -1.62
C ASN A 115 19.74 -0.68 -2.14
N ARG A 116 20.82 -1.42 -1.98
CA ARG A 116 22.16 -0.93 -2.32
C ARG A 116 22.91 -1.79 -3.35
N VAL A 117 22.24 -2.70 -4.03
CA VAL A 117 22.90 -3.51 -5.05
C VAL A 117 22.40 -3.07 -6.41
N ASP A 118 23.26 -2.47 -7.22
CA ASP A 118 22.93 -1.97 -8.58
C ASP A 118 22.18 -3.00 -9.43
N ALA A 119 22.52 -4.29 -9.29
CA ALA A 119 21.82 -5.36 -9.97
C ALA A 119 20.34 -5.51 -9.56
N ARG A 120 20.00 -5.23 -8.29
CA ARG A 120 18.60 -5.22 -7.82
C ARG A 120 17.84 -4.03 -8.37
N ARG A 121 18.47 -2.86 -8.36
CA ARG A 121 17.86 -1.64 -8.89
C ARG A 121 17.48 -1.80 -10.36
N LYS A 122 18.36 -2.34 -11.19
CA LYS A 122 18.06 -2.62 -12.60
C LYS A 122 16.87 -3.55 -12.78
N LYS A 123 16.76 -4.59 -11.96
CA LYS A 123 15.61 -5.52 -12.00
C LYS A 123 14.32 -4.83 -11.54
N GLN A 124 14.38 -4.00 -10.53
CA GLN A 124 13.23 -3.21 -10.03
C GLN A 124 12.75 -2.23 -11.09
N GLU A 125 13.64 -1.50 -11.72
CA GLU A 125 13.31 -0.59 -12.81
C GLU A 125 12.69 -1.33 -14.01
N ALA A 126 13.23 -2.49 -14.37
CA ALA A 126 12.70 -3.32 -15.46
C ALA A 126 11.28 -3.82 -15.13
N LEU A 127 11.05 -4.35 -13.93
CA LEU A 127 9.72 -4.78 -13.50
C LEU A 127 8.75 -3.60 -13.44
N PHE A 128 9.16 -2.50 -12.85
CA PHE A 128 8.35 -1.28 -12.74
C PHE A 128 7.93 -0.76 -14.11
N ASN A 129 8.85 -0.66 -15.06
CA ASN A 129 8.55 -0.23 -16.42
C ASN A 129 7.61 -1.20 -17.15
N THR A 130 7.80 -2.50 -16.97
CA THR A 130 6.92 -3.54 -17.54
C THR A 130 5.50 -3.40 -17.00
N LEU A 131 5.33 -3.27 -15.70
CA LEU A 131 4.02 -3.11 -15.07
C LEU A 131 3.32 -1.81 -15.51
N ARG A 132 4.07 -0.71 -15.63
CA ARG A 132 3.53 0.56 -16.14
C ARG A 132 3.02 0.43 -17.57
N ALA A 133 3.78 -0.20 -18.44
CA ALA A 133 3.38 -0.45 -19.81
C ALA A 133 2.11 -1.29 -19.91
N CYS A 134 1.97 -2.33 -19.07
CA CYS A 134 0.76 -3.15 -18.99
C CYS A 134 -0.49 -2.37 -18.57
N PHE A 135 -0.33 -1.33 -17.75
CA PHE A 135 -1.44 -0.49 -17.27
C PHE A 135 -1.67 0.77 -18.11
N GLY A 136 -0.95 0.95 -19.23
CA GLY A 136 -1.07 2.12 -20.10
C GLY A 136 -0.61 3.43 -19.43
N LEU A 137 0.14 3.36 -18.35
CA LEU A 137 0.70 4.50 -17.66
C LEU A 137 1.90 5.04 -18.46
N LYS A 138 1.89 6.33 -18.79
CA LYS A 138 2.99 6.96 -19.53
C LYS A 138 4.30 6.93 -18.73
N PRO A 139 5.46 6.84 -19.39
CA PRO A 139 6.74 7.05 -18.72
C PRO A 139 6.79 8.44 -18.08
N ALA A 140 7.40 8.49 -16.92
CA ALA A 140 7.68 9.76 -16.26
C ALA A 140 8.64 10.59 -17.11
#